data_1f5664b677d32583529fc6d2e96512db
#
_entry.id   1f5664b677d32583529fc6d2e96512db
#
_cell.length_a   1.000
_cell.length_b   1.000
_cell.length_c   1.000
_cell.angle_alpha   90.00
_cell.angle_beta   90.00
_cell.angle_gamma   90.00
#
_symmetry.space_group_name_H-M   'P 1'
#
loop_
_entity.id
_entity.type
_entity.pdbx_description
1 polymer ?
#
loop_
_entity_poly.entity_id
_entity_poly.type
_entity_poly.pdbx_seq_one_letter_code
_entity_poly.pdbx_strand_id
1 'polypeptide(L)'
;MARVAAARGLPLMLDESIYSLREIERAAELRAADYIKVKLMKFNSLARLDAAIARIEALGLKPVLGNGVATELSCWMEACIAARRIRNAGEMNGFLKPRERLFVRPLALRGGAIELGPGTPQIDAARLDRLALARRAAWPAVAG
;
A
#
# COMPACT_ATOMS: atom_id res chain seq x y z
N MET A 1 -3.11 -24.85 -3.17
CA MET A 1 -4.19 -23.84 -3.28
C MET A 1 -4.43 -23.39 -4.72
N ALA A 2 -3.44 -22.97 -5.50
CA ALA A 2 -3.62 -22.54 -6.89
C ALA A 2 -4.37 -23.56 -7.77
N ARG A 3 -4.07 -24.85 -7.66
CA ARG A 3 -4.78 -25.93 -8.39
C ARG A 3 -6.26 -26.03 -8.02
N VAL A 4 -6.62 -25.78 -6.77
CA VAL A 4 -8.03 -25.85 -6.31
C VAL A 4 -8.80 -24.63 -6.80
N ALA A 5 -8.20 -23.45 -6.77
CA ALA A 5 -8.81 -22.23 -7.30
C ALA A 5 -9.05 -22.35 -8.82
N ALA A 6 -8.04 -22.78 -9.57
CA ALA A 6 -8.16 -23.02 -11.01
C ALA A 6 -9.25 -24.04 -11.36
N ALA A 7 -9.33 -25.15 -10.63
CA ALA A 7 -10.34 -26.18 -10.86
C ALA A 7 -11.77 -25.69 -10.57
N ARG A 8 -11.92 -24.63 -9.80
CA ARG A 8 -13.22 -24.01 -9.46
C ARG A 8 -13.54 -22.75 -10.25
N GLY A 9 -12.63 -22.31 -11.14
CA GLY A 9 -12.77 -21.06 -11.89
C GLY A 9 -12.74 -19.81 -11.00
N LEU A 10 -12.14 -19.89 -9.80
CA LEU A 10 -12.06 -18.77 -8.87
C LEU A 10 -10.74 -18.04 -9.03
N PRO A 11 -10.74 -16.70 -9.13
CA PRO A 11 -9.52 -15.92 -9.14
C PRO A 11 -8.82 -16.02 -7.77
N LEU A 12 -7.48 -16.12 -7.81
CA LEU A 12 -6.65 -16.23 -6.61
C LEU A 12 -5.80 -14.98 -6.42
N MET A 13 -5.76 -14.47 -5.19
CA MET A 13 -4.89 -13.39 -4.79
C MET A 13 -3.83 -13.89 -3.80
N LEU A 14 -2.56 -13.53 -4.03
CA LEU A 14 -1.46 -13.73 -3.07
C LEU A 14 -1.21 -12.43 -2.31
N ASP A 15 -1.10 -12.51 -0.98
CA ASP A 15 -0.81 -11.41 -0.07
C ASP A 15 0.44 -11.70 0.76
N GLU A 16 0.33 -12.53 1.79
CA GLU A 16 1.39 -12.68 2.82
C GLU A 16 2.64 -13.42 2.33
N SER A 17 2.61 -14.01 1.16
CA SER A 17 3.78 -14.64 0.53
C SER A 17 4.58 -13.70 -0.39
N ILE A 18 4.19 -12.41 -0.49
CA ILE A 18 4.80 -11.45 -1.42
C ILE A 18 5.48 -10.33 -0.64
N TYR A 19 6.81 -10.27 -0.71
CA TYR A 19 7.65 -9.26 -0.06
C TYR A 19 8.71 -8.66 -0.98
N SER A 20 8.90 -9.21 -2.18
CA SER A 20 9.88 -8.71 -3.15
C SER A 20 9.46 -8.98 -4.59
N LEU A 21 10.21 -8.45 -5.54
CA LEU A 21 10.02 -8.73 -6.97
C LEU A 21 10.19 -10.21 -7.29
N ARG A 22 11.07 -10.90 -6.57
CA ARG A 22 11.34 -12.34 -6.76
C ARG A 22 10.09 -13.19 -6.53
N GLU A 23 9.33 -12.92 -5.47
CA GLU A 23 8.09 -13.65 -5.20
C GLU A 23 7.01 -13.33 -6.24
N ILE A 24 6.97 -12.10 -6.74
CA ILE A 24 6.06 -11.70 -7.82
C ILE A 24 6.38 -12.49 -9.10
N GLU A 25 7.64 -12.53 -9.49
CA GLU A 25 8.10 -13.28 -10.66
C GLU A 25 7.81 -14.77 -10.49
N ARG A 26 8.09 -15.31 -9.33
CA ARG A 26 7.81 -16.71 -9.02
C ARG A 26 6.32 -17.04 -9.09
N ALA A 27 5.46 -16.14 -8.62
CA ALA A 27 4.02 -16.32 -8.72
C ALA A 27 3.54 -16.36 -10.17
N ALA A 28 4.09 -15.52 -11.04
CA ALA A 28 3.79 -15.49 -12.46
C ALA A 28 4.29 -16.76 -13.18
N GLU A 29 5.53 -17.18 -12.96
CA GLU A 29 6.10 -18.42 -13.52
C GLU A 29 5.24 -19.66 -13.19
N LEU A 30 4.79 -19.74 -11.94
CA LEU A 30 3.96 -20.85 -11.47
C LEU A 30 2.49 -20.72 -11.85
N ARG A 31 2.08 -19.62 -12.46
CA ARG A 31 0.66 -19.26 -12.69
C ARG A 31 -0.16 -19.45 -11.42
N ALA A 32 0.40 -18.97 -10.28
CA ALA A 32 -0.11 -19.26 -8.95
C ALA A 32 -1.21 -18.27 -8.50
N ALA A 33 -1.41 -17.18 -9.22
CA ALA A 33 -2.37 -16.14 -8.85
C ALA A 33 -2.83 -15.33 -10.07
N ASP A 34 -3.99 -14.69 -9.92
CA ASP A 34 -4.52 -13.68 -10.83
C ASP A 34 -4.24 -12.27 -10.31
N TYR A 35 -4.15 -12.14 -8.98
CA TYR A 35 -3.94 -10.88 -8.27
C TYR A 35 -2.75 -11.00 -7.31
N ILE A 36 -1.99 -9.91 -7.22
CA ILE A 36 -0.90 -9.77 -6.24
C ILE A 36 -1.19 -8.57 -5.36
N LYS A 37 -1.31 -8.81 -4.05
CA LYS A 37 -1.50 -7.74 -3.07
C LYS A 37 -0.16 -7.21 -2.57
N VAL A 38 0.04 -5.93 -2.76
CA VAL A 38 1.24 -5.20 -2.33
C VAL A 38 0.89 -4.15 -1.27
N LYS A 39 1.86 -3.83 -0.42
CA LYS A 39 1.73 -2.88 0.70
C LYS A 39 3.03 -2.10 0.83
N LEU A 40 2.98 -0.81 1.13
CA LEU A 40 4.18 0.02 1.30
C LEU A 40 5.15 -0.59 2.32
N MET A 41 4.62 -1.09 3.44
CA MET A 41 5.42 -1.71 4.50
C MET A 41 6.24 -2.93 4.04
N LYS A 42 5.82 -3.63 2.99
CA LYS A 42 6.54 -4.80 2.43
C LYS A 42 7.71 -4.38 1.54
N PHE A 43 7.60 -3.24 0.88
CA PHE A 43 8.60 -2.74 -0.08
C PHE A 43 9.48 -1.62 0.47
N ASN A 44 9.17 -1.08 1.66
CA ASN A 44 9.96 -0.11 2.41
C ASN A 44 10.25 1.24 1.70
N SER A 45 9.75 1.47 0.49
CA SER A 45 9.80 2.77 -0.19
C SER A 45 8.73 2.88 -1.27
N LEU A 46 8.30 4.11 -1.57
CA LEU A 46 7.34 4.39 -2.62
C LEU A 46 7.85 3.99 -4.00
N ALA A 47 9.13 4.23 -4.28
CA ALA A 47 9.74 3.85 -5.55
C ALA A 47 9.75 2.33 -5.77
N ARG A 48 10.08 1.55 -4.73
CA ARG A 48 10.03 0.09 -4.81
C ARG A 48 8.61 -0.44 -4.94
N LEU A 49 7.65 0.17 -4.25
CA LEU A 49 6.23 -0.18 -4.38
C LEU A 49 5.72 0.10 -5.79
N ASP A 50 6.04 1.27 -6.36
CA ASP A 50 5.66 1.62 -7.72
C ASP A 50 6.30 0.67 -8.76
N ALA A 51 7.57 0.33 -8.58
CA ALA A 51 8.26 -0.66 -9.41
C ALA A 51 7.63 -2.06 -9.31
N ALA A 52 7.21 -2.46 -8.11
CA ALA A 52 6.51 -3.74 -7.91
C ALA A 52 5.16 -3.77 -8.63
N ILE A 53 4.39 -2.69 -8.56
CA ILE A 53 3.11 -2.55 -9.28
C ILE A 53 3.35 -2.66 -10.79
N ALA A 54 4.31 -1.91 -11.32
CA ALA A 54 4.66 -1.96 -12.73
C ALA A 54 5.09 -3.38 -13.18
N ARG A 55 5.85 -4.09 -12.32
CA ARG A 55 6.28 -5.45 -12.62
C ARG A 55 5.12 -6.44 -12.63
N ILE A 56 4.18 -6.33 -11.68
CA ILE A 56 2.96 -7.15 -11.64
C ILE A 56 2.17 -6.99 -12.95
N GLU A 57 1.95 -5.74 -13.38
CA GLU A 57 1.24 -5.43 -14.63
C GLU A 57 1.97 -5.98 -15.85
N ALA A 58 3.29 -5.82 -15.93
CA ALA A 58 4.12 -6.34 -17.03
C ALA A 58 4.09 -7.88 -17.14
N LEU A 59 3.82 -8.57 -16.03
CA LEU A 59 3.65 -10.03 -16.00
C LEU A 59 2.21 -10.48 -16.27
N GLY A 60 1.30 -9.56 -16.60
CA GLY A 60 -0.11 -9.86 -16.89
C GLY A 60 -0.94 -10.15 -15.64
N LEU A 61 -0.40 -9.88 -14.45
CA LEU A 61 -1.12 -10.02 -13.18
C LEU A 61 -1.78 -8.70 -12.79
N LYS A 62 -2.73 -8.73 -11.87
CA LYS A 62 -3.44 -7.54 -11.40
C LYS A 62 -2.93 -7.11 -10.02
N PRO A 63 -2.38 -5.89 -9.86
CA PRO A 63 -1.97 -5.40 -8.56
C PRO A 63 -3.18 -5.01 -7.71
N VAL A 64 -3.17 -5.39 -6.44
CA VAL A 64 -4.10 -4.91 -5.41
C VAL A 64 -3.28 -4.18 -4.37
N LEU A 65 -3.56 -2.89 -4.16
CA LEU A 65 -2.89 -2.14 -3.11
C LEU A 65 -3.68 -2.26 -1.81
N GLY A 66 -2.98 -2.66 -0.76
CA GLY A 66 -3.55 -2.80 0.57
C GLY A 66 -2.69 -2.13 1.62
N ASN A 67 -3.27 -1.91 2.77
CA ASN A 67 -2.52 -1.56 3.97
C ASN A 67 -3.07 -2.31 5.18
N GLY A 68 -2.19 -2.60 6.12
CA GLY A 68 -2.57 -3.15 7.41
C GLY A 68 -3.06 -2.06 8.37
N VAL A 69 -2.66 -2.15 9.64
CA VAL A 69 -2.74 -1.00 10.55
C VAL A 69 -1.61 -0.05 10.17
N ALA A 70 -1.96 1.15 9.71
CA ALA A 70 -1.00 2.13 9.22
C ALA A 70 -1.43 3.54 9.60
N THR A 71 -0.47 4.47 9.66
CA THR A 71 -0.76 5.87 9.89
C THR A 71 -1.50 6.47 8.68
N GLU A 72 -2.21 7.57 8.89
CA GLU A 72 -2.82 8.32 7.79
C GLU A 72 -1.80 8.73 6.72
N LEU A 73 -0.57 9.05 7.12
CA LEU A 73 0.50 9.43 6.19
C LEU A 73 0.84 8.29 5.25
N SER A 74 1.07 7.08 5.76
CA SER A 74 1.34 5.90 4.93
C SER A 74 0.16 5.60 4.00
N CYS A 75 -1.06 5.63 4.53
CA CYS A 75 -2.27 5.38 3.73
C CYS A 75 -2.48 6.43 2.64
N TRP A 76 -2.19 7.71 2.92
CA TRP A 76 -2.25 8.77 1.93
C TRP A 76 -1.20 8.57 0.83
N MET A 77 0.04 8.23 1.17
CA MET A 77 1.09 7.94 0.18
C MET A 77 0.71 6.77 -0.73
N GLU A 78 0.19 5.70 -0.16
CA GLU A 78 -0.32 4.54 -0.92
C GLU A 78 -1.51 4.92 -1.79
N ALA A 79 -2.45 5.73 -1.29
CA ALA A 79 -3.59 6.20 -2.06
C ALA A 79 -3.18 7.08 -3.26
N CYS A 80 -2.14 7.91 -3.12
CA CYS A 80 -1.58 8.69 -4.21
C CYS A 80 -0.99 7.81 -5.33
N ILE A 81 -0.35 6.68 -4.98
CA ILE A 81 0.13 5.70 -5.97
C ILE A 81 -1.07 4.99 -6.61
N ALA A 82 -2.02 4.51 -5.81
CA ALA A 82 -3.20 3.81 -6.30
C ALA A 82 -3.99 4.66 -7.31
N ALA A 83 -4.21 5.94 -7.02
CA ALA A 83 -4.95 6.84 -7.90
C ALA A 83 -4.32 6.98 -9.30
N ARG A 84 -3.00 6.80 -9.42
CA ARG A 84 -2.29 6.88 -10.70
C ARG A 84 -2.20 5.55 -11.42
N ARG A 85 -2.07 4.45 -10.68
CA ARG A 85 -1.66 3.15 -11.21
C ARG A 85 -2.77 2.11 -11.22
N ILE A 86 -3.63 2.07 -10.20
CA ILE A 86 -4.53 0.95 -9.98
C ILE A 86 -5.95 1.33 -10.38
N ARG A 87 -6.63 0.43 -11.11
CA ARG A 87 -8.01 0.64 -11.60
C ARG A 87 -9.04 -0.25 -10.95
N ASN A 88 -8.61 -1.20 -10.15
CA ASN A 88 -9.49 -2.09 -9.39
C ASN A 88 -9.55 -1.66 -7.91
N ALA A 89 -10.50 -2.22 -7.18
CA ALA A 89 -10.63 -1.98 -5.75
C ALA A 89 -9.36 -2.40 -4.99
N GLY A 90 -9.01 -1.63 -3.97
CA GLY A 90 -7.95 -1.93 -3.01
C GLY A 90 -8.51 -2.30 -1.64
N GLU A 91 -7.61 -2.62 -0.71
CA GLU A 91 -7.94 -2.80 0.71
C GLU A 91 -7.19 -1.76 1.54
N MET A 92 -7.64 -0.50 1.46
CA MET A 92 -6.91 0.66 1.98
C MET A 92 -7.62 1.32 3.17
N ASN A 93 -8.02 0.52 4.15
CA ASN A 93 -8.76 0.96 5.35
C ASN A 93 -7.89 1.11 6.61
N GLY A 94 -6.58 0.98 6.50
CA GLY A 94 -5.65 0.97 7.62
C GLY A 94 -5.72 2.23 8.49
N PHE A 95 -5.93 3.39 7.86
CA PHE A 95 -6.06 4.66 8.56
C PHE A 95 -7.34 4.80 9.41
N LEU A 96 -8.33 3.92 9.25
CA LEU A 96 -9.54 3.87 10.08
C LEU A 96 -9.31 3.13 11.41
N LYS A 97 -8.22 2.40 11.55
CA LYS A 97 -7.93 1.53 12.71
C LYS A 97 -7.31 2.26 13.93
N PRO A 98 -6.40 3.26 13.74
CA PRO A 98 -5.89 4.04 14.87
C PRO A 98 -6.99 4.86 15.54
N ARG A 99 -6.89 4.98 16.86
CA ARG A 99 -7.84 5.79 17.66
C ARG A 99 -7.74 7.28 17.35
N GLU A 100 -6.55 7.75 17.03
CA GLU A 100 -6.29 9.15 16.68
C GLU A 100 -5.75 9.29 15.27
N ARG A 101 -6.06 10.41 14.63
CA ARG A 101 -5.64 10.76 13.28
C ARG A 101 -4.45 11.71 13.35
N LEU A 102 -3.57 11.68 12.33
CA LEU A 102 -2.37 12.52 12.31
C LEU A 102 -2.56 13.82 11.54
N PHE A 103 -3.48 13.86 10.59
CA PHE A 103 -3.67 15.07 9.78
C PHE A 103 -4.59 16.08 10.46
N VAL A 104 -4.32 17.38 10.24
CA VAL A 104 -5.21 18.48 10.66
C VAL A 104 -6.60 18.28 10.05
N ARG A 105 -6.64 17.86 8.79
CA ARG A 105 -7.86 17.40 8.10
C ARG A 105 -7.72 15.91 7.82
N PRO A 106 -8.39 15.05 8.59
CA PRO A 106 -8.26 13.61 8.43
C PRO A 106 -8.67 13.12 7.04
N LEU A 107 -8.04 12.03 6.60
CA LEU A 107 -8.48 11.32 5.39
C LEU A 107 -9.93 10.89 5.54
N ALA A 108 -10.71 11.11 4.51
CA ALA A 108 -12.10 10.70 4.43
C ALA A 108 -12.29 9.53 3.48
N LEU A 109 -13.21 8.64 3.84
CA LEU A 109 -13.70 7.58 2.98
C LEU A 109 -15.15 7.94 2.59
N ARG A 110 -15.39 8.16 1.31
CA ARG A 110 -16.72 8.44 0.78
C ARG A 110 -17.05 7.53 -0.39
N GLY A 111 -18.23 6.95 -0.37
CA GLY A 111 -18.65 6.05 -1.45
C GLY A 111 -17.68 4.89 -1.71
N GLY A 112 -16.94 4.42 -0.69
CA GLY A 112 -15.94 3.37 -0.83
C GLY A 112 -14.57 3.83 -1.36
N ALA A 113 -14.38 5.14 -1.59
CA ALA A 113 -13.12 5.70 -2.07
C ALA A 113 -12.47 6.63 -1.03
N ILE A 114 -11.13 6.65 -1.00
CA ILE A 114 -10.37 7.63 -0.22
C ILE A 114 -10.36 8.95 -0.99
N GLU A 115 -10.80 10.02 -0.35
CA GLU A 115 -10.71 11.35 -0.92
C GLU A 115 -9.30 11.90 -0.79
N LEU A 116 -8.66 12.14 -1.92
CA LEU A 116 -7.38 12.86 -1.99
C LEU A 116 -7.66 14.33 -2.25
N GLY A 117 -7.41 15.16 -1.24
CA GLY A 117 -7.43 16.62 -1.38
C GLY A 117 -6.24 17.13 -2.22
N PRO A 118 -6.24 18.42 -2.60
CA PRO A 118 -5.14 19.03 -3.30
C PRO A 118 -3.90 19.14 -2.41
N GLY A 119 -2.74 18.80 -2.97
CA GLY A 119 -1.44 18.93 -2.29
C GLY A 119 -1.17 17.92 -1.18
N THR A 120 -0.14 18.21 -0.39
CA THR A 120 0.29 17.37 0.73
C THR A 120 -0.53 17.71 1.99
N PRO A 121 -1.13 16.71 2.67
CA PRO A 121 -1.85 16.96 3.91
C PRO A 121 -0.95 17.53 5.00
N GLN A 122 -1.50 18.44 5.79
CA GLN A 122 -0.81 19.02 6.94
C GLN A 122 -0.89 18.06 8.13
N ILE A 123 0.29 17.71 8.70
CA ILE A 123 0.37 16.94 9.93
C ILE A 123 0.10 17.87 11.13
N ASP A 124 -0.71 17.42 12.07
CA ASP A 124 -0.89 18.05 13.37
C ASP A 124 0.34 17.76 14.24
N ALA A 125 1.23 18.75 14.33
CA ALA A 125 2.51 18.60 15.03
C ALA A 125 2.31 18.33 16.55
N ALA A 126 1.35 18.99 17.19
CA ALA A 126 1.08 18.79 18.61
C ALA A 126 0.57 17.38 18.90
N ARG A 127 -0.27 16.86 18.00
CA ARG A 127 -0.78 15.49 18.08
C ARG A 127 0.32 14.47 17.82
N LEU A 128 1.16 14.71 16.82
CA LEU A 128 2.32 13.86 16.53
C LEU A 128 3.25 13.79 17.74
N ASP A 129 3.54 14.94 18.37
CA ASP A 129 4.40 15.02 19.55
C ASP A 129 3.83 14.24 20.74
N ARG A 130 2.52 14.31 20.96
CA ARG A 130 1.84 13.57 22.04
C ARG A 130 1.87 12.05 21.79
N LEU A 131 1.77 11.62 20.53
CA LEU A 131 1.70 10.21 20.18
C LEU A 131 3.08 9.57 19.95
N ALA A 132 4.13 10.36 19.82
CA ALA A 132 5.47 9.86 19.55
C ALA A 132 6.03 9.12 20.76
N LEU A 133 6.28 7.82 20.62
CA LEU A 133 6.94 6.98 21.64
C LEU A 133 8.44 7.17 21.69
N ALA A 134 9.05 7.58 20.57
CA ALA A 134 10.48 7.84 20.44
C ALA A 134 10.72 8.88 19.36
N ARG A 135 11.75 9.68 19.54
CA ARG A 135 12.26 10.62 18.55
C ARG A 135 13.70 10.25 18.20
N ARG A 136 14.04 10.27 16.94
CA ARG A 136 15.40 10.18 16.47
C ARG A 136 15.79 11.51 15.82
N ALA A 137 17.04 11.95 16.00
CA ALA A 137 17.58 13.05 15.23
C ALA A 137 17.41 12.73 13.73
N ALA A 138 17.15 13.76 12.94
CA ALA A 138 17.09 13.60 11.50
C ALA A 138 18.42 12.97 11.02
N TRP A 139 18.32 12.02 10.10
CA TRP A 139 19.50 11.48 9.44
C TRP A 139 20.23 12.66 8.77
N PRO A 140 21.53 12.86 8.98
CA PRO A 140 22.25 13.94 8.31
C PRO A 140 22.03 13.80 6.81
N ALA A 141 21.68 14.92 6.16
CA ALA A 141 21.54 14.93 4.72
C ALA A 141 22.86 14.41 4.11
N VAL A 142 22.74 13.39 3.26
CA VAL A 142 23.89 12.93 2.49
C VAL A 142 24.29 14.10 1.62
N ALA A 143 25.46 14.69 1.89
CA ALA A 143 26.05 15.70 1.03
C ALA A 143 26.20 15.06 -0.35
N GLY A 144 25.45 15.59 -1.33
CA GLY A 144 25.54 15.20 -2.73
C GLY A 144 26.81 15.71 -3.40
#